data_2593604e38be62129bc91978addd919a
#
_entry.id   2593604e38be62129bc91978addd919a
#
_cell.length_a   1.000
_cell.length_b   1.000
_cell.length_c   1.000
_cell.angle_alpha   90.00
_cell.angle_beta   90.00
_cell.angle_gamma   90.00
#
_symmetry.space_group_name_H-M   'P 1'
#
loop_
_entity.id
_entity.type
_entity.pdbx_description
1 polymer ?
#
loop_
_entity_poly.entity_id
_entity_poly.type
_entity_poly.pdbx_seq_one_letter_code
_entity_poly.pdbx_strand_id
1 'polypeptide(L)'
;MTVLIDDRFGEYRRRVFRYYEEKKYNEALAVAREASRRFPESDAMTTFWIACLQNLLGHHDEAIHTLQRATGRGVWWPRSTLQDSDLNSIRDRPDFRKIEEECKSLQQQTPKIAKPELMVRVPTDYSDGRDYPALMVFHARYGERPEISAEEWLPVVSTGTILAAPWSSQVYASDGRCWDDPEVSERDVKWTIEELGAKYRLNRDMLVLGGFSQGGALSIYSTLKRLVPCRGFVAVAPSDWVRPEEKGATERKGLSEPFASFVRASDCRGLRGTIIVGDKDPFFPKIEQLYALMVERGLDGELVVEPGLGHQYPHGFEGKLNRAVDFVLGDAKRATR
;
A
#
# COMPACT_ATOMS: atom_id res chain seq x y z
N MET A 1 -19.89 -14.13 17.71
CA MET A 1 -19.33 -12.97 18.42
C MET A 1 -19.06 -11.92 17.36
N THR A 2 -19.95 -10.93 17.24
CA THR A 2 -19.85 -9.86 16.23
C THR A 2 -18.66 -9.00 16.64
N VAL A 3 -17.54 -9.14 15.94
CA VAL A 3 -16.41 -8.20 16.07
C VAL A 3 -16.96 -6.86 15.57
N LEU A 4 -17.13 -5.92 16.47
CA LEU A 4 -17.51 -4.57 16.13
C LEU A 4 -16.47 -4.04 15.12
N ILE A 5 -16.96 -3.48 14.03
CA ILE A 5 -16.20 -2.90 12.90
C ILE A 5 -15.18 -1.85 13.37
N ASP A 6 -15.28 -1.40 14.61
CA ASP A 6 -14.48 -0.32 15.24
C ASP A 6 -13.06 -0.72 15.73
N ASP A 7 -12.63 -1.96 15.56
CA ASP A 7 -11.37 -2.45 16.17
C ASP A 7 -10.23 -2.72 15.15
N ARG A 8 -10.35 -2.26 13.91
CA ARG A 8 -9.32 -2.43 12.88
C ARG A 8 -8.39 -1.21 12.81
N PHE A 9 -7.10 -1.43 12.61
CA PHE A 9 -6.10 -0.36 12.48
C PHE A 9 -6.44 0.66 11.39
N GLY A 10 -6.96 0.20 10.24
CA GLY A 10 -7.41 1.05 9.16
C GLY A 10 -8.47 2.08 9.57
N GLU A 11 -9.36 1.73 10.52
CA GLU A 11 -10.35 2.68 11.05
C GLU A 11 -9.71 3.81 11.85
N TYR A 12 -8.73 3.46 12.70
CA TYR A 12 -7.96 4.48 13.44
C TYR A 12 -7.19 5.37 12.49
N ARG A 13 -6.56 4.81 11.46
CA ARG A 13 -5.87 5.58 10.42
C ARG A 13 -6.81 6.56 9.72
N ARG A 14 -7.98 6.11 9.25
CA ARG A 14 -9.00 6.99 8.63
C ARG A 14 -9.43 8.13 9.56
N ARG A 15 -9.63 7.85 10.85
CA ARG A 15 -10.03 8.86 11.84
C ARG A 15 -8.91 9.87 12.10
N VAL A 16 -7.66 9.43 12.23
CA VAL A 16 -6.50 10.31 12.39
C VAL A 16 -6.39 11.25 11.20
N PHE A 17 -6.41 10.73 9.97
CA PHE A 17 -6.27 11.55 8.77
C PHE A 17 -7.45 12.48 8.55
N ARG A 18 -8.67 12.04 8.81
CA ARG A 18 -9.85 12.94 8.73
C ARG A 18 -9.72 14.12 9.69
N TYR A 19 -9.38 13.90 10.96
CA TYR A 19 -9.18 14.98 11.91
C TYR A 19 -7.98 15.86 11.54
N TYR A 20 -6.93 15.27 10.98
CA TYR A 20 -5.78 16.01 10.46
C TYR A 20 -6.18 16.97 9.32
N GLU A 21 -6.92 16.50 8.33
CA GLU A 21 -7.43 17.32 7.21
C GLU A 21 -8.36 18.44 7.70
N GLU A 22 -9.18 18.16 8.70
CA GLU A 22 -10.04 19.14 9.38
C GLU A 22 -9.27 20.08 10.32
N LYS A 23 -7.94 19.95 10.43
CA LYS A 23 -7.05 20.69 11.38
C LYS A 23 -7.46 20.53 12.85
N LYS A 24 -8.16 19.45 13.19
CA LYS A 24 -8.54 19.06 14.55
C LYS A 24 -7.42 18.20 15.16
N TYR A 25 -6.24 18.82 15.35
CA TYR A 25 -5.03 18.09 15.72
C TYR A 25 -5.10 17.47 17.13
N ASN A 26 -5.87 18.03 18.07
CA ASN A 26 -6.06 17.43 19.38
C ASN A 26 -6.84 16.12 19.31
N GLU A 27 -7.92 16.09 18.50
CA GLU A 27 -8.72 14.91 18.27
C GLU A 27 -7.91 13.85 17.51
N ALA A 28 -7.15 14.26 16.49
CA ALA A 28 -6.23 13.36 15.77
C ALA A 28 -5.22 12.73 16.74
N LEU A 29 -4.60 13.53 17.62
CA LEU A 29 -3.62 13.08 18.61
C LEU A 29 -4.23 12.09 19.62
N ALA A 30 -5.45 12.33 20.05
CA ALA A 30 -6.15 11.40 20.95
C ALA A 30 -6.36 10.03 20.28
N VAL A 31 -6.81 10.01 19.01
CA VAL A 31 -7.00 8.78 18.23
C VAL A 31 -5.65 8.09 17.94
N ALA A 32 -4.60 8.83 17.58
CA ALA A 32 -3.26 8.28 17.35
C ALA A 32 -2.69 7.60 18.61
N ARG A 33 -2.87 8.21 19.77
CA ARG A 33 -2.47 7.62 21.07
C ARG A 33 -3.28 6.36 21.40
N GLU A 34 -4.55 6.31 21.05
CA GLU A 34 -5.36 5.10 21.21
C GLU A 34 -4.88 3.99 20.28
N ALA A 35 -4.63 4.30 19.00
CA ALA A 35 -4.07 3.37 18.03
C ALA A 35 -2.73 2.78 18.49
N SER A 36 -1.81 3.62 19.01
CA SER A 36 -0.52 3.18 19.54
C SER A 36 -0.64 2.17 20.69
N ARG A 37 -1.66 2.30 21.54
CA ARG A 37 -1.89 1.34 22.63
C ARG A 37 -2.49 0.03 22.16
N ARG A 38 -3.35 0.07 21.13
CA ARG A 38 -4.08 -1.11 20.62
C ARG A 38 -3.26 -1.92 19.63
N PHE A 39 -2.36 -1.28 18.89
CA PHE A 39 -1.59 -1.87 17.79
C PHE A 39 -0.09 -1.65 17.99
N PRO A 40 0.52 -2.32 19.00
CA PRO A 40 1.95 -2.16 19.29
C PRO A 40 2.86 -2.61 18.14
N GLU A 41 2.36 -3.46 17.24
CA GLU A 41 3.04 -3.86 16.01
C GLU A 41 3.22 -2.73 14.99
N SER A 42 2.47 -1.63 15.13
CA SER A 42 2.57 -0.41 14.31
C SER A 42 3.23 0.74 15.08
N ASP A 43 4.17 0.44 15.99
CA ASP A 43 4.79 1.42 16.89
C ASP A 43 5.46 2.56 16.12
N ALA A 44 6.22 2.28 15.06
CA ALA A 44 6.89 3.34 14.33
C ALA A 44 5.90 4.27 13.64
N MET A 45 4.85 3.73 13.01
CA MET A 45 3.84 4.56 12.33
C MET A 45 3.04 5.40 13.32
N THR A 46 2.51 4.79 14.37
CA THR A 46 1.68 5.52 15.36
C THR A 46 2.49 6.54 16.16
N THR A 47 3.74 6.21 16.50
CA THR A 47 4.65 7.16 17.16
C THR A 47 4.98 8.35 16.25
N PHE A 48 5.17 8.10 14.95
CA PHE A 48 5.40 9.18 13.98
C PHE A 48 4.19 10.13 13.91
N TRP A 49 2.97 9.60 13.79
CA TRP A 49 1.75 10.43 13.81
C TRP A 49 1.66 11.26 15.10
N ILE A 50 1.93 10.65 16.25
CA ILE A 50 1.90 11.36 17.55
C ILE A 50 2.90 12.52 17.55
N ALA A 51 4.12 12.30 17.08
CA ALA A 51 5.16 13.33 17.05
C ALA A 51 4.80 14.48 16.09
N CYS A 52 4.31 14.18 14.88
CA CYS A 52 3.83 15.19 13.93
C CYS A 52 2.70 16.03 14.54
N LEU A 53 1.69 15.39 15.13
CA LEU A 53 0.55 16.08 15.72
C LEU A 53 0.93 16.92 16.95
N GLN A 54 1.85 16.44 17.78
CA GLN A 54 2.40 17.22 18.89
C GLN A 54 3.12 18.47 18.36
N ASN A 55 3.93 18.33 17.30
CA ASN A 55 4.63 19.45 16.70
C ASN A 55 3.69 20.49 16.09
N LEU A 56 2.64 20.05 15.37
CA LEU A 56 1.61 20.93 14.82
C LEU A 56 0.80 21.68 15.89
N LEU A 57 0.67 21.11 17.09
CA LEU A 57 0.07 21.74 18.26
C LEU A 57 1.02 22.69 19.00
N GLY A 58 2.28 22.83 18.55
CA GLY A 58 3.30 23.65 19.21
C GLY A 58 3.99 22.98 20.41
N HIS A 59 3.71 21.70 20.65
CA HIS A 59 4.33 20.91 21.74
C HIS A 59 5.67 20.32 21.27
N HIS A 60 6.59 21.19 20.85
CA HIS A 60 7.85 20.81 20.19
C HIS A 60 8.73 19.88 21.03
N ASP A 61 8.85 20.14 22.34
CA ASP A 61 9.67 19.32 23.23
C ASP A 61 9.05 17.93 23.43
N GLU A 62 7.73 17.83 23.49
CA GLU A 62 7.03 16.54 23.56
C GLU A 62 7.24 15.73 22.27
N ALA A 63 7.18 16.38 21.10
CA ALA A 63 7.42 15.72 19.82
C ALA A 63 8.84 15.12 19.74
N ILE A 64 9.85 15.92 20.12
CA ILE A 64 11.25 15.46 20.23
C ILE A 64 11.34 14.26 21.19
N HIS A 65 10.79 14.41 22.39
CA HIS A 65 10.85 13.34 23.40
C HIS A 65 10.15 12.04 22.93
N THR A 66 9.05 12.19 22.21
CA THR A 66 8.33 11.04 21.62
C THR A 66 9.22 10.28 20.64
N LEU A 67 9.89 10.98 19.72
CA LEU A 67 10.81 10.37 18.75
C LEU A 67 12.05 9.76 19.43
N GLN A 68 12.67 10.48 20.39
CA GLN A 68 13.83 9.97 21.14
C GLN A 68 13.53 8.69 21.92
N ARG A 69 12.37 8.61 22.56
CA ARG A 69 11.97 7.39 23.27
C ARG A 69 11.79 6.22 22.31
N ALA A 70 11.34 6.46 21.10
CA ALA A 70 11.18 5.42 20.11
C ALA A 70 12.53 4.94 19.56
N THR A 71 13.45 5.87 19.21
CA THR A 71 14.80 5.49 18.76
C THR A 71 15.56 4.74 19.86
N GLY A 72 15.37 5.11 21.13
CA GLY A 72 15.92 4.39 22.28
C GLY A 72 15.39 2.95 22.45
N ARG A 73 14.24 2.61 21.83
CA ARG A 73 13.71 1.24 21.75
C ARG A 73 14.09 0.52 20.45
N GLY A 74 14.89 1.14 19.58
CA GLY A 74 15.30 0.57 18.28
C GLY A 74 14.32 0.89 17.14
N VAL A 75 13.32 1.71 17.36
CA VAL A 75 12.43 2.21 16.29
C VAL A 75 13.19 3.24 15.46
N TRP A 76 13.09 3.15 14.15
CA TRP A 76 13.72 4.10 13.25
C TRP A 76 12.86 4.36 12.01
N TRP A 77 13.06 5.52 11.43
CA TRP A 77 12.44 5.97 10.19
C TRP A 77 13.51 6.34 9.17
N PRO A 78 13.25 6.13 7.86
CA PRO A 78 14.15 6.64 6.83
C PRO A 78 14.16 8.17 6.84
N ARG A 79 15.24 8.74 6.35
CA ARG A 79 15.39 10.21 6.30
C ARG A 79 14.22 10.89 5.58
N SER A 80 13.69 10.29 4.52
CA SER A 80 12.55 10.84 3.78
C SER A 80 11.31 11.03 4.65
N THR A 81 11.05 10.12 5.58
CA THR A 81 9.97 10.25 6.57
C THR A 81 10.23 11.37 7.57
N LEU A 82 11.47 11.48 8.07
CA LEU A 82 11.85 12.55 9.01
C LEU A 82 11.88 13.95 8.35
N GLN A 83 11.84 14.02 7.01
CA GLN A 83 11.72 15.26 6.25
C GLN A 83 10.26 15.71 6.02
N ASP A 84 9.29 15.08 6.68
CA ASP A 84 7.89 15.48 6.62
C ASP A 84 7.71 16.95 7.04
N SER A 85 6.85 17.67 6.32
CA SER A 85 6.56 19.10 6.56
C SER A 85 6.04 19.37 7.97
N ASP A 86 5.36 18.41 8.57
CA ASP A 86 4.81 18.52 9.91
C ASP A 86 5.88 18.61 11.00
N LEU A 87 7.12 18.28 10.69
CA LEU A 87 8.28 18.38 11.60
C LEU A 87 9.17 19.60 11.32
N ASN A 88 8.77 20.49 10.37
CA ASN A 88 9.61 21.62 9.96
C ASN A 88 10.08 22.51 11.11
N SER A 89 9.23 22.80 12.09
CA SER A 89 9.55 23.71 13.21
C SER A 89 10.59 23.17 14.19
N ILE A 90 10.83 21.86 14.20
CA ILE A 90 11.82 21.22 15.07
C ILE A 90 13.03 20.67 14.32
N ARG A 91 13.01 20.65 12.97
CA ARG A 91 14.02 20.00 12.13
C ARG A 91 15.44 20.55 12.35
N ASP A 92 15.59 21.86 12.58
CA ASP A 92 16.88 22.48 12.77
C ASP A 92 17.42 22.39 14.20
N ARG A 93 16.67 21.83 15.13
CA ARG A 93 17.07 21.65 16.52
C ARG A 93 18.20 20.62 16.64
N PRO A 94 19.18 20.87 17.53
CA PRO A 94 20.28 19.92 17.75
C PRO A 94 19.82 18.53 18.24
N ASP A 95 18.74 18.49 19.04
CA ASP A 95 18.17 17.26 19.56
C ASP A 95 17.42 16.46 18.46
N PHE A 96 16.79 17.12 17.49
CA PHE A 96 16.21 16.44 16.31
C PHE A 96 17.30 15.87 15.40
N ARG A 97 18.39 16.58 15.18
CA ARG A 97 19.54 16.08 14.40
C ARG A 97 20.14 14.80 15.01
N LYS A 98 20.17 14.71 16.35
CA LYS A 98 20.57 13.46 17.01
C LYS A 98 19.63 12.30 16.69
N ILE A 99 18.32 12.56 16.65
CA ILE A 99 17.34 11.55 16.24
C ILE A 99 17.60 11.08 14.79
N GLU A 100 17.89 12.00 13.86
CA GLU A 100 18.24 11.65 12.48
C GLU A 100 19.50 10.76 12.42
N GLU A 101 20.53 11.09 13.21
CA GLU A 101 21.75 10.29 13.31
C GLU A 101 21.51 8.90 13.91
N GLU A 102 20.71 8.81 14.98
CA GLU A 102 20.30 7.54 15.59
C GLU A 102 19.51 6.69 14.61
N CYS A 103 18.51 7.24 13.93
CA CYS A 103 17.75 6.55 12.89
C CYS A 103 18.65 6.03 11.78
N LYS A 104 19.59 6.84 11.31
CA LYS A 104 20.58 6.43 10.30
C LYS A 104 21.47 5.28 10.79
N SER A 105 21.90 5.32 12.04
CA SER A 105 22.69 4.25 12.65
C SER A 105 21.89 2.95 12.76
N LEU A 106 20.66 2.99 13.25
CA LEU A 106 19.75 1.85 13.34
C LEU A 106 19.44 1.27 11.95
N GLN A 107 19.18 2.13 10.97
CA GLN A 107 18.96 1.71 9.58
C GLN A 107 20.18 0.97 9.01
N GLN A 108 21.41 1.45 9.29
CA GLN A 108 22.64 0.80 8.81
C GLN A 108 22.87 -0.57 9.45
N GLN A 109 22.40 -0.78 10.67
CA GLN A 109 22.48 -2.05 11.40
C GLN A 109 21.38 -3.02 10.99
N THR A 110 20.31 -2.53 10.37
CA THR A 110 19.17 -3.35 9.92
C THR A 110 19.46 -3.95 8.55
N PRO A 111 19.27 -5.26 8.33
CA PRO A 111 19.38 -5.87 7.00
C PRO A 111 18.42 -5.18 6.02
N LYS A 112 18.92 -4.77 4.86
CA LYS A 112 18.09 -4.16 3.81
C LYS A 112 17.06 -5.13 3.23
N ILE A 113 17.37 -6.42 3.29
CA ILE A 113 16.53 -7.51 2.80
C ILE A 113 16.23 -8.43 3.98
N ALA A 114 14.96 -8.67 4.21
CA ALA A 114 14.44 -9.61 5.19
C ALA A 114 13.82 -10.82 4.48
N LYS A 115 13.32 -11.78 5.22
CA LYS A 115 12.49 -12.85 4.65
C LYS A 115 11.13 -12.26 4.29
N PRO A 116 10.61 -12.50 3.07
CA PRO A 116 9.25 -12.12 2.73
C PRO A 116 8.26 -12.96 3.56
N GLU A 117 7.11 -12.38 3.86
CA GLU A 117 6.03 -13.06 4.57
C GLU A 117 4.77 -13.09 3.68
N LEU A 118 3.87 -14.02 3.93
CA LEU A 118 2.63 -14.15 3.16
C LEU A 118 1.47 -14.43 4.10
N MET A 119 0.50 -13.51 4.13
CA MET A 119 -0.80 -13.76 4.71
C MET A 119 -1.75 -14.30 3.64
N VAL A 120 -2.52 -15.34 3.97
CA VAL A 120 -3.58 -15.88 3.11
C VAL A 120 -4.88 -15.93 3.89
N ARG A 121 -5.96 -15.55 3.22
CA ARG A 121 -7.33 -15.76 3.68
C ARG A 121 -8.12 -16.51 2.62
N VAL A 122 -8.70 -17.61 3.02
CA VAL A 122 -9.50 -18.49 2.13
C VAL A 122 -10.98 -18.29 2.41
N PRO A 123 -11.86 -18.53 1.43
CA PRO A 123 -13.31 -18.57 1.63
C PRO A 123 -13.71 -19.55 2.75
N THR A 124 -14.83 -19.30 3.41
CA THR A 124 -15.32 -20.16 4.51
C THR A 124 -15.67 -21.57 4.05
N ASP A 125 -16.00 -21.73 2.78
CA ASP A 125 -16.30 -23.00 2.11
C ASP A 125 -15.12 -23.59 1.33
N TYR A 126 -13.89 -23.14 1.64
CA TYR A 126 -12.68 -23.64 0.98
C TYR A 126 -12.55 -25.16 1.17
N SER A 127 -12.22 -25.83 0.07
CA SER A 127 -11.90 -27.27 0.05
C SER A 127 -10.85 -27.59 -1.00
N ASP A 128 -10.10 -28.65 -0.82
CA ASP A 128 -9.07 -29.09 -1.78
C ASP A 128 -9.65 -29.72 -3.05
N GLY A 129 -10.97 -29.86 -3.12
CA GLY A 129 -11.69 -30.49 -4.24
C GLY A 129 -11.95 -29.59 -5.45
N ARG A 130 -11.71 -28.28 -5.36
CA ARG A 130 -11.90 -27.32 -6.45
C ARG A 130 -10.82 -26.26 -6.46
N ASP A 131 -10.62 -25.65 -7.62
CA ASP A 131 -9.71 -24.52 -7.79
C ASP A 131 -10.45 -23.20 -7.56
N TYR A 132 -9.77 -22.21 -6.97
CA TYR A 132 -10.35 -20.93 -6.58
C TYR A 132 -9.70 -19.76 -7.32
N PRO A 133 -10.45 -18.70 -7.66
CA PRO A 133 -9.87 -17.43 -8.03
C PRO A 133 -9.04 -16.88 -6.88
N ALA A 134 -8.02 -16.07 -7.19
CA ALA A 134 -7.19 -15.43 -6.20
C ALA A 134 -6.99 -13.95 -6.51
N LEU A 135 -6.94 -13.14 -5.46
CA LEU A 135 -6.51 -11.75 -5.49
C LEU A 135 -5.22 -11.64 -4.67
N MET A 136 -4.10 -11.31 -5.34
CA MET A 136 -2.83 -11.03 -4.69
C MET A 136 -2.67 -9.51 -4.54
N VAL A 137 -2.58 -9.02 -3.31
CA VAL A 137 -2.55 -7.57 -3.02
C VAL A 137 -1.21 -7.12 -2.45
N PHE A 138 -0.64 -6.11 -3.06
CA PHE A 138 0.63 -5.52 -2.66
C PHE A 138 0.39 -4.28 -1.79
N HIS A 139 1.12 -4.19 -0.67
CA HIS A 139 1.04 -3.06 0.25
C HIS A 139 1.62 -1.77 -0.36
N ALA A 140 1.27 -0.63 0.22
CA ALA A 140 1.85 0.66 -0.11
C ALA A 140 3.34 0.75 0.28
N ARG A 141 4.01 1.82 -0.10
CA ARG A 141 5.28 2.19 0.51
C ARG A 141 5.07 2.46 1.99
N TYR A 142 6.02 2.07 2.82
CA TYR A 142 5.79 1.91 4.25
C TYR A 142 4.66 0.90 4.54
N GLY A 143 4.72 -0.27 3.88
CA GLY A 143 3.74 -1.33 4.10
C GLY A 143 3.90 -1.94 5.48
N GLU A 144 2.85 -1.80 6.29
CA GLU A 144 2.71 -2.49 7.56
C GLU A 144 2.56 -3.99 7.31
N ARG A 145 2.52 -4.76 8.40
CA ARG A 145 2.27 -6.21 8.33
C ARG A 145 1.02 -6.53 7.50
N PRO A 146 1.00 -7.67 6.82
CA PRO A 146 -0.09 -8.02 5.89
C PRO A 146 -1.48 -7.99 6.50
N GLU A 147 -1.60 -8.32 7.80
CA GLU A 147 -2.86 -8.29 8.56
C GLU A 147 -3.49 -6.89 8.58
N ILE A 148 -2.65 -5.86 8.56
CA ILE A 148 -3.06 -4.45 8.55
C ILE A 148 -3.20 -3.93 7.12
N SER A 149 -2.16 -4.12 6.30
CA SER A 149 -2.12 -3.54 4.95
C SER A 149 -3.17 -4.13 3.99
N ALA A 150 -3.68 -5.34 4.29
CA ALA A 150 -4.71 -6.00 3.49
C ALA A 150 -6.12 -5.89 4.08
N GLU A 151 -6.35 -5.17 5.18
CA GLU A 151 -7.67 -5.06 5.81
C GLU A 151 -8.78 -4.61 4.85
N GLU A 152 -8.51 -3.63 4.00
CA GLU A 152 -9.47 -3.09 3.04
C GLU A 152 -9.86 -4.11 1.95
N TRP A 153 -9.01 -5.12 1.72
CA TRP A 153 -9.18 -6.14 0.69
C TRP A 153 -9.87 -7.41 1.19
N LEU A 154 -10.03 -7.57 2.52
CA LEU A 154 -10.67 -8.74 3.14
C LEU A 154 -12.07 -9.05 2.58
N PRO A 155 -12.93 -8.09 2.20
CA PRO A 155 -14.26 -8.38 1.69
C PRO A 155 -14.29 -9.30 0.47
N VAL A 156 -13.22 -9.34 -0.34
CA VAL A 156 -13.16 -10.22 -1.52
C VAL A 156 -13.29 -11.71 -1.17
N VAL A 157 -12.91 -12.09 0.06
CA VAL A 157 -12.96 -13.48 0.53
C VAL A 157 -14.40 -14.01 0.57
N SER A 158 -15.37 -13.14 0.91
CA SER A 158 -16.79 -13.50 0.91
C SER A 158 -17.36 -13.79 -0.48
N THR A 159 -16.66 -13.40 -1.54
CA THR A 159 -17.06 -13.68 -2.93
C THR A 159 -16.50 -15.02 -3.47
N GLY A 160 -15.90 -15.83 -2.61
CA GLY A 160 -15.29 -17.10 -2.99
C GLY A 160 -13.88 -16.97 -3.60
N THR A 161 -13.19 -15.84 -3.31
CA THR A 161 -11.85 -15.55 -3.82
C THR A 161 -10.82 -15.68 -2.70
N ILE A 162 -9.70 -16.35 -2.97
CA ILE A 162 -8.56 -16.38 -2.03
C ILE A 162 -7.89 -15.01 -2.04
N LEU A 163 -7.67 -14.43 -0.86
CA LEU A 163 -6.86 -13.23 -0.69
C LEU A 163 -5.45 -13.63 -0.27
N ALA A 164 -4.45 -13.18 -1.02
CA ALA A 164 -3.04 -13.35 -0.72
C ALA A 164 -2.38 -11.98 -0.57
N ALA A 165 -1.75 -11.72 0.56
CA ALA A 165 -1.08 -10.45 0.84
C ALA A 165 0.38 -10.71 1.24
N PRO A 166 1.34 -10.57 0.31
CA PRO A 166 2.75 -10.64 0.64
C PRO A 166 3.23 -9.39 1.38
N TRP A 167 4.15 -9.58 2.32
CA TRP A 167 4.97 -8.53 2.88
C TRP A 167 6.34 -8.58 2.23
N SER A 168 6.73 -7.52 1.56
CA SER A 168 7.98 -7.47 0.81
C SER A 168 9.20 -7.82 1.65
N SER A 169 10.22 -8.40 1.03
CA SER A 169 11.51 -8.59 1.69
C SER A 169 12.29 -7.28 1.88
N GLN A 170 11.92 -6.18 1.22
CA GLN A 170 12.64 -4.91 1.24
C GLN A 170 12.29 -4.10 2.49
N VAL A 171 13.26 -3.89 3.35
CA VAL A 171 13.08 -3.14 4.61
C VAL A 171 13.12 -1.63 4.34
N TYR A 172 12.06 -0.92 4.75
CA TYR A 172 11.92 0.52 4.59
C TYR A 172 12.04 1.29 5.91
N ALA A 173 11.45 0.75 6.96
CA ALA A 173 11.47 1.28 8.33
C ALA A 173 11.53 0.13 9.33
N SER A 174 11.63 0.40 10.61
CA SER A 174 11.69 -0.66 11.63
C SER A 174 10.52 -1.65 11.58
N ASP A 175 9.33 -1.17 11.24
CA ASP A 175 8.09 -1.97 11.10
C ASP A 175 7.46 -1.87 9.70
N GLY A 176 8.16 -1.32 8.72
CA GLY A 176 7.65 -1.07 7.37
C GLY A 176 8.49 -1.68 6.25
N ARG A 177 7.81 -2.03 5.16
CA ARG A 177 8.41 -2.58 3.93
C ARG A 177 8.07 -1.69 2.72
N CYS A 178 8.81 -1.89 1.62
CA CYS A 178 8.57 -1.20 0.36
C CYS A 178 8.81 -2.11 -0.85
N TRP A 179 8.58 -1.57 -2.05
CA TRP A 179 8.83 -2.22 -3.33
C TRP A 179 9.79 -1.36 -4.18
N ASP A 180 10.83 -0.78 -3.55
CA ASP A 180 11.70 0.21 -4.18
C ASP A 180 12.66 -0.40 -5.22
N ASP A 181 13.12 -1.62 -4.99
CA ASP A 181 14.00 -2.36 -5.92
C ASP A 181 13.15 -3.27 -6.81
N PRO A 182 13.10 -3.00 -8.14
CA PRO A 182 12.29 -3.79 -9.07
C PRO A 182 12.68 -5.27 -9.13
N GLU A 183 13.98 -5.60 -9.09
CA GLU A 183 14.44 -7.00 -9.20
C GLU A 183 14.05 -7.81 -7.96
N VAL A 184 14.17 -7.19 -6.79
CA VAL A 184 13.72 -7.78 -5.54
C VAL A 184 12.19 -7.93 -5.53
N SER A 185 11.46 -6.91 -6.01
CA SER A 185 9.99 -6.95 -6.12
C SER A 185 9.52 -8.08 -7.02
N GLU A 186 10.15 -8.26 -8.17
CA GLU A 186 9.84 -9.37 -9.09
C GLU A 186 10.07 -10.75 -8.46
N ARG A 187 11.16 -10.88 -7.72
CA ARG A 187 11.47 -12.13 -6.98
C ARG A 187 10.40 -12.40 -5.91
N ASP A 188 10.02 -11.39 -5.14
CA ASP A 188 9.01 -11.52 -4.10
C ASP A 188 7.62 -11.84 -4.69
N VAL A 189 7.26 -11.26 -5.84
CA VAL A 189 6.00 -11.59 -6.56
C VAL A 189 6.01 -13.05 -7.02
N LYS A 190 7.11 -13.53 -7.63
CA LYS A 190 7.24 -14.92 -8.07
C LYS A 190 7.21 -15.89 -6.90
N TRP A 191 7.96 -15.59 -5.84
CA TRP A 191 7.94 -16.38 -4.60
C TRP A 191 6.52 -16.49 -4.04
N THR A 192 5.76 -15.38 -4.04
CA THR A 192 4.38 -15.37 -3.51
C THR A 192 3.46 -16.33 -4.25
N ILE A 193 3.50 -16.35 -5.59
CA ILE A 193 2.63 -17.27 -6.38
C ILE A 193 3.06 -18.72 -6.22
N GLU A 194 4.35 -18.99 -6.06
CA GLU A 194 4.88 -20.33 -5.80
C GLU A 194 4.41 -20.84 -4.42
N GLU A 195 4.58 -20.04 -3.37
CA GLU A 195 4.12 -20.37 -2.01
C GLU A 195 2.61 -20.57 -1.94
N LEU A 196 1.85 -19.70 -2.63
CA LEU A 196 0.40 -19.81 -2.67
C LEU A 196 -0.04 -21.09 -3.39
N GLY A 197 0.54 -21.37 -4.56
CA GLY A 197 0.20 -22.56 -5.36
C GLY A 197 0.65 -23.89 -4.74
N ALA A 198 1.68 -23.84 -3.85
CA ALA A 198 2.12 -25.05 -3.12
C ALA A 198 1.15 -25.43 -1.99
N LYS A 199 0.36 -24.49 -1.47
CA LYS A 199 -0.46 -24.68 -0.25
C LYS A 199 -1.96 -24.65 -0.52
N TYR A 200 -2.39 -24.03 -1.64
CA TYR A 200 -3.80 -23.79 -1.92
C TYR A 200 -4.17 -24.14 -3.36
N ARG A 201 -5.41 -24.52 -3.57
CA ARG A 201 -5.97 -24.84 -4.90
C ARG A 201 -6.30 -23.55 -5.65
N LEU A 202 -5.45 -23.18 -6.61
CA LEU A 202 -5.57 -21.97 -7.41
C LEU A 202 -6.02 -22.25 -8.83
N ASN A 203 -7.01 -21.54 -9.29
CA ASN A 203 -7.21 -21.34 -10.72
C ASN A 203 -6.27 -20.22 -11.20
N ARG A 204 -5.14 -20.57 -11.79
CA ARG A 204 -4.12 -19.61 -12.24
C ARG A 204 -4.63 -18.68 -13.36
N ASP A 205 -5.64 -19.11 -14.11
CA ASP A 205 -6.30 -18.29 -15.14
C ASP A 205 -7.25 -17.25 -14.53
N MET A 206 -7.48 -17.31 -13.22
CA MET A 206 -8.34 -16.41 -12.44
C MET A 206 -7.56 -15.69 -11.34
N LEU A 207 -6.26 -15.44 -11.55
CA LEU A 207 -5.45 -14.59 -10.68
C LEU A 207 -5.63 -13.12 -11.07
N VAL A 208 -5.92 -12.29 -10.07
CA VAL A 208 -5.93 -10.82 -10.15
C VAL A 208 -4.83 -10.28 -9.27
N LEU A 209 -4.06 -9.30 -9.76
CA LEU A 209 -3.10 -8.57 -8.95
C LEU A 209 -3.73 -7.26 -8.47
N GLY A 210 -3.48 -6.87 -7.22
CA GLY A 210 -4.04 -5.64 -6.68
C GLY A 210 -3.07 -4.91 -5.77
N GLY A 211 -3.42 -3.69 -5.39
CA GLY A 211 -2.63 -2.94 -4.41
C GLY A 211 -3.02 -1.47 -4.32
N PHE A 212 -2.50 -0.83 -3.28
CA PHE A 212 -2.66 0.60 -3.02
C PHE A 212 -1.33 1.33 -3.20
N SER A 213 -1.36 2.52 -3.79
CA SER A 213 -0.19 3.40 -3.95
C SER A 213 0.97 2.67 -4.68
N GLN A 214 2.11 2.48 -4.05
CA GLN A 214 3.24 1.72 -4.63
C GLN A 214 2.85 0.28 -4.98
N GLY A 215 2.03 -0.38 -4.16
CA GLY A 215 1.48 -1.71 -4.46
C GLY A 215 0.55 -1.70 -5.67
N GLY A 216 -0.21 -0.62 -5.88
CA GLY A 216 -1.01 -0.41 -7.08
C GLY A 216 -0.14 -0.30 -8.34
N ALA A 217 0.95 0.47 -8.26
CA ALA A 217 1.92 0.55 -9.36
C ALA A 217 2.59 -0.80 -9.64
N LEU A 218 2.97 -1.56 -8.59
CA LEU A 218 3.53 -2.90 -8.74
C LEU A 218 2.56 -3.88 -9.37
N SER A 219 1.25 -3.80 -9.03
CA SER A 219 0.23 -4.66 -9.64
C SER A 219 0.11 -4.41 -11.15
N ILE A 220 0.12 -3.14 -11.58
CA ILE A 220 0.14 -2.75 -13.00
C ILE A 220 1.42 -3.27 -13.66
N TYR A 221 2.59 -2.95 -13.11
CA TYR A 221 3.88 -3.39 -13.65
C TYR A 221 3.97 -4.90 -13.82
N SER A 222 3.63 -5.65 -12.76
CA SER A 222 3.70 -7.12 -12.77
C SER A 222 2.76 -7.73 -13.81
N THR A 223 1.57 -7.14 -13.99
CA THR A 223 0.59 -7.54 -15.01
C THR A 223 1.12 -7.27 -16.41
N LEU A 224 1.58 -6.06 -16.70
CA LEU A 224 2.08 -5.68 -18.02
C LEU A 224 3.35 -6.44 -18.39
N LYS A 225 4.24 -6.70 -17.44
CA LYS A 225 5.45 -7.51 -17.62
C LYS A 225 5.15 -9.00 -17.73
N ARG A 226 3.91 -9.43 -17.43
CA ARG A 226 3.50 -10.84 -17.38
C ARG A 226 4.41 -11.68 -16.47
N LEU A 227 4.75 -11.10 -15.29
CA LEU A 227 5.64 -11.76 -14.30
C LEU A 227 5.07 -13.08 -13.80
N VAL A 228 3.75 -13.14 -13.68
CA VAL A 228 2.96 -14.31 -13.29
C VAL A 228 1.74 -14.39 -14.19
N PRO A 229 1.19 -15.58 -14.48
CA PRO A 229 -0.09 -15.72 -15.16
C PRO A 229 -1.18 -15.01 -14.36
N CYS A 230 -1.83 -13.98 -14.93
CA CYS A 230 -2.94 -13.27 -14.31
C CYS A 230 -3.90 -12.72 -15.37
N ARG A 231 -5.16 -12.46 -14.97
CA ARG A 231 -6.18 -11.84 -15.84
C ARG A 231 -5.98 -10.34 -15.97
N GLY A 232 -5.41 -9.72 -14.95
CA GLY A 232 -5.23 -8.29 -14.90
C GLY A 232 -5.05 -7.77 -13.48
N PHE A 233 -5.46 -6.52 -13.26
CA PHE A 233 -5.19 -5.83 -12.00
C PHE A 233 -6.36 -4.98 -11.49
N VAL A 234 -6.34 -4.74 -10.15
CA VAL A 234 -7.15 -3.72 -9.46
C VAL A 234 -6.19 -2.81 -8.70
N ALA A 235 -5.93 -1.61 -9.21
CA ALA A 235 -5.01 -0.65 -8.62
C ALA A 235 -5.78 0.50 -7.95
N VAL A 236 -5.50 0.75 -6.66
CA VAL A 236 -6.08 1.88 -5.93
C VAL A 236 -5.04 2.95 -5.75
N ALA A 237 -5.32 4.16 -6.24
CA ALA A 237 -4.43 5.32 -6.17
C ALA A 237 -2.97 4.99 -6.50
N PRO A 238 -2.67 4.32 -7.65
CA PRO A 238 -1.33 3.86 -7.95
C PRO A 238 -0.34 5.02 -8.01
N SER A 239 0.81 4.88 -7.34
CA SER A 239 1.88 5.86 -7.47
C SER A 239 2.58 5.73 -8.82
N ASP A 240 3.30 6.77 -9.21
CA ASP A 240 4.29 6.67 -10.26
C ASP A 240 5.44 5.82 -9.73
N TRP A 241 5.63 4.61 -10.26
CA TRP A 241 6.68 3.71 -9.79
C TRP A 241 8.05 4.19 -10.26
N VAL A 242 8.55 5.17 -9.53
CA VAL A 242 9.84 5.79 -9.75
C VAL A 242 10.78 5.31 -8.67
N ARG A 243 12.03 5.13 -9.03
CA ARG A 243 13.09 4.93 -8.03
C ARG A 243 13.06 6.11 -7.04
N PRO A 244 13.05 5.84 -5.72
CA PRO A 244 12.88 6.89 -4.69
C PRO A 244 13.94 7.99 -4.70
N GLU A 245 15.07 7.72 -5.33
CA GLU A 245 16.25 8.59 -5.39
C GLU A 245 16.09 9.74 -6.40
N GLU A 246 15.08 9.73 -7.26
CA GLU A 246 14.83 10.83 -8.15
C GLU A 246 14.22 12.01 -7.39
N LYS A 247 15.04 13.01 -7.06
CA LYS A 247 14.60 14.27 -6.47
C LYS A 247 13.45 14.86 -7.30
N GLY A 248 12.37 15.26 -6.64
CA GLY A 248 11.22 15.89 -7.29
C GLY A 248 10.24 14.91 -7.96
N ALA A 249 10.26 13.62 -7.64
CA ALA A 249 9.30 12.66 -8.18
C ALA A 249 7.84 13.03 -7.89
N THR A 250 7.55 13.60 -6.71
CA THR A 250 6.23 14.11 -6.34
C THR A 250 5.89 15.45 -6.99
N GLU A 251 6.88 16.26 -7.36
CA GLU A 251 6.70 17.59 -7.96
C GLU A 251 6.51 17.55 -9.48
N ARG A 252 6.78 16.41 -10.13
CA ARG A 252 6.60 16.25 -11.57
C ARG A 252 5.11 16.23 -11.92
N LYS A 253 4.70 17.08 -12.86
CA LYS A 253 3.30 17.14 -13.35
C LYS A 253 2.91 15.95 -14.25
N GLY A 254 3.88 15.15 -14.75
CA GLY A 254 3.66 14.04 -15.66
C GLY A 254 4.19 12.70 -15.13
N LEU A 255 3.75 11.62 -15.76
CA LEU A 255 4.25 10.27 -15.53
C LEU A 255 5.77 10.23 -15.74
N SER A 256 6.51 9.49 -14.90
CA SER A 256 7.96 9.35 -15.08
C SER A 256 8.29 8.68 -16.42
N GLU A 257 9.31 9.18 -17.11
CA GLU A 257 9.66 8.66 -18.43
C GLU A 257 10.05 7.17 -18.41
N PRO A 258 10.76 6.64 -17.41
CA PRO A 258 11.01 5.20 -17.33
C PRO A 258 9.71 4.37 -17.28
N PHE A 259 8.72 4.80 -16.52
CA PHE A 259 7.46 4.06 -16.43
C PHE A 259 6.60 4.25 -17.69
N ALA A 260 6.53 5.46 -18.23
CA ALA A 260 5.85 5.74 -19.48
C ALA A 260 6.44 4.93 -20.65
N SER A 261 7.78 4.89 -20.77
CA SER A 261 8.48 4.08 -21.79
C SER A 261 8.19 2.59 -21.63
N PHE A 262 8.19 2.08 -20.41
CA PHE A 262 7.82 0.69 -20.12
C PHE A 262 6.39 0.38 -20.60
N VAL A 263 5.41 1.24 -20.27
CA VAL A 263 4.02 1.06 -20.70
C VAL A 263 3.88 1.11 -22.22
N ARG A 264 4.54 2.10 -22.87
CA ARG A 264 4.55 2.20 -24.33
C ARG A 264 5.11 0.95 -25.03
N ALA A 265 6.10 0.31 -24.42
CA ALA A 265 6.68 -0.94 -24.93
C ALA A 265 5.85 -2.20 -24.63
N SER A 266 4.89 -2.11 -23.71
CA SER A 266 4.07 -3.25 -23.28
C SER A 266 2.93 -3.54 -24.25
N ASP A 267 2.56 -4.81 -24.38
CA ASP A 267 1.32 -5.25 -25.05
C ASP A 267 0.25 -5.52 -23.99
N CYS A 268 -0.76 -4.67 -23.94
CA CYS A 268 -1.85 -4.78 -22.98
C CYS A 268 -3.06 -5.57 -23.49
N ARG A 269 -3.03 -6.08 -24.73
CA ARG A 269 -4.15 -6.84 -25.31
C ARG A 269 -4.42 -8.13 -24.53
N GLY A 270 -5.70 -8.36 -24.26
CA GLY A 270 -6.16 -9.51 -23.47
C GLY A 270 -5.99 -9.34 -21.96
N LEU A 271 -5.46 -8.22 -21.51
CA LEU A 271 -5.43 -7.84 -20.09
C LEU A 271 -6.63 -6.98 -19.73
N ARG A 272 -7.11 -7.13 -18.51
CA ARG A 272 -8.14 -6.28 -17.93
C ARG A 272 -7.60 -5.51 -16.72
N GLY A 273 -8.09 -4.30 -16.51
CA GLY A 273 -7.60 -3.52 -15.36
C GLY A 273 -8.59 -2.48 -14.89
N THR A 274 -8.73 -2.36 -13.57
CA THR A 274 -9.48 -1.27 -12.94
C THR A 274 -8.52 -0.41 -12.13
N ILE A 275 -8.56 0.91 -12.36
CA ILE A 275 -7.91 1.89 -11.50
C ILE A 275 -8.99 2.66 -10.74
N ILE A 276 -8.86 2.75 -9.42
CA ILE A 276 -9.74 3.53 -8.55
C ILE A 276 -8.91 4.65 -7.92
N VAL A 277 -9.28 5.90 -8.11
CA VAL A 277 -8.49 7.06 -7.65
C VAL A 277 -9.37 8.25 -7.31
N GLY A 278 -8.94 9.08 -6.37
CA GLY A 278 -9.60 10.34 -6.05
C GLY A 278 -9.18 11.50 -6.97
N ASP A 279 -10.07 12.43 -7.27
CA ASP A 279 -9.76 13.63 -8.08
C ASP A 279 -8.88 14.65 -7.34
N LYS A 280 -8.70 14.50 -6.03
CA LYS A 280 -7.78 15.28 -5.18
C LYS A 280 -6.48 14.55 -4.87
N ASP A 281 -6.28 13.34 -5.39
CA ASP A 281 -5.02 12.63 -5.26
C ASP A 281 -3.91 13.40 -5.99
N PRO A 282 -2.76 13.69 -5.33
CA PRO A 282 -1.65 14.40 -5.98
C PRO A 282 -1.07 13.64 -7.20
N PHE A 283 -1.31 12.34 -7.31
CA PHE A 283 -0.91 11.52 -8.45
C PHE A 283 -1.98 11.46 -9.56
N PHE A 284 -3.17 12.01 -9.35
CA PHE A 284 -4.29 11.88 -10.30
C PHE A 284 -3.92 12.23 -11.75
N PRO A 285 -3.24 13.36 -12.06
CA PRO A 285 -2.86 13.69 -13.44
C PRO A 285 -1.91 12.66 -14.08
N LYS A 286 -1.06 12.01 -13.28
CA LYS A 286 -0.16 10.94 -13.74
C LYS A 286 -0.92 9.65 -13.99
N ILE A 287 -1.89 9.37 -13.15
CA ILE A 287 -2.75 8.17 -13.25
C ILE A 287 -3.62 8.23 -14.50
N GLU A 288 -4.17 9.40 -14.85
CA GLU A 288 -4.90 9.60 -16.11
C GLU A 288 -4.01 9.33 -17.32
N GLN A 289 -2.78 9.86 -17.32
CA GLN A 289 -1.80 9.60 -18.40
C GLN A 289 -1.42 8.12 -18.49
N LEU A 290 -1.18 7.48 -17.35
CA LEU A 290 -0.88 6.04 -17.27
C LEU A 290 -2.02 5.21 -17.85
N TYR A 291 -3.25 5.50 -17.45
CA TYR A 291 -4.44 4.81 -17.93
C TYR A 291 -4.62 4.99 -19.44
N ALA A 292 -4.52 6.22 -19.95
CA ALA A 292 -4.62 6.51 -21.38
C ALA A 292 -3.59 5.73 -22.20
N LEU A 293 -2.32 5.69 -21.77
CA LEU A 293 -1.27 4.91 -22.43
C LEU A 293 -1.57 3.41 -22.45
N MET A 294 -2.09 2.85 -21.35
CA MET A 294 -2.46 1.43 -21.31
C MET A 294 -3.62 1.11 -22.25
N VAL A 295 -4.63 1.98 -22.34
CA VAL A 295 -5.76 1.83 -23.28
C VAL A 295 -5.27 1.89 -24.73
N GLU A 296 -4.38 2.84 -25.07
CA GLU A 296 -3.74 2.90 -26.39
C GLU A 296 -2.99 1.60 -26.75
N ARG A 297 -2.47 0.89 -25.74
CA ARG A 297 -1.78 -0.39 -25.88
C ARG A 297 -2.71 -1.61 -25.86
N GLY A 298 -4.04 -1.39 -25.77
CA GLY A 298 -5.06 -2.42 -25.90
C GLY A 298 -5.60 -2.98 -24.59
N LEU A 299 -5.41 -2.26 -23.46
CA LEU A 299 -6.03 -2.62 -22.19
C LEU A 299 -7.56 -2.50 -22.30
N ASP A 300 -8.28 -3.56 -21.89
CA ASP A 300 -9.70 -3.49 -21.54
C ASP A 300 -9.79 -2.99 -20.09
N GLY A 301 -10.02 -1.69 -19.93
CA GLY A 301 -9.81 -1.02 -18.62
C GLY A 301 -10.96 -0.13 -18.18
N GLU A 302 -11.04 0.08 -16.86
CA GLU A 302 -11.92 1.04 -16.21
C GLU A 302 -11.10 2.00 -15.33
N LEU A 303 -11.37 3.31 -15.46
CA LEU A 303 -10.87 4.35 -14.55
C LEU A 303 -12.05 4.89 -13.73
N VAL A 304 -12.07 4.56 -12.44
CA VAL A 304 -13.08 5.01 -11.48
C VAL A 304 -12.52 6.20 -10.70
N VAL A 305 -13.09 7.38 -10.94
CA VAL A 305 -12.68 8.62 -10.29
C VAL A 305 -13.65 8.96 -9.17
N GLU A 306 -13.13 9.14 -7.95
CA GLU A 306 -13.90 9.46 -6.75
C GLU A 306 -13.84 10.96 -6.45
N PRO A 307 -14.95 11.67 -6.52
CA PRO A 307 -14.97 13.11 -6.29
C PRO A 307 -14.57 13.50 -4.85
N GLY A 308 -13.68 14.48 -4.74
CA GLY A 308 -13.23 15.02 -3.47
C GLY A 308 -12.27 14.13 -2.67
N LEU A 309 -11.94 12.94 -3.18
CA LEU A 309 -11.07 11.99 -2.49
C LEU A 309 -9.60 12.31 -2.76
N GLY A 310 -8.77 12.30 -1.70
CA GLY A 310 -7.32 12.39 -1.76
C GLY A 310 -6.65 11.02 -1.96
N HIS A 311 -5.38 10.89 -1.52
CA HIS A 311 -4.60 9.65 -1.63
C HIS A 311 -4.99 8.63 -0.57
N GLN A 312 -6.16 8.02 -0.70
CA GLN A 312 -6.73 7.07 0.26
C GLN A 312 -7.73 6.12 -0.40
N TYR A 313 -8.18 5.10 0.35
CA TYR A 313 -9.25 4.21 -0.08
C TYR A 313 -10.59 4.96 -0.10
N PRO A 314 -11.45 4.73 -1.12
CA PRO A 314 -12.76 5.37 -1.19
C PRO A 314 -13.73 4.83 -0.14
N HIS A 315 -14.71 5.65 0.23
CA HIS A 315 -15.82 5.17 1.04
C HIS A 315 -16.58 4.04 0.32
N GLY A 316 -16.99 3.02 1.09
CA GLY A 316 -17.67 1.85 0.53
C GLY A 316 -16.79 1.06 -0.44
N PHE A 317 -15.49 0.99 -0.17
CA PHE A 317 -14.51 0.30 -1.03
C PHE A 317 -14.87 -1.16 -1.30
N GLU A 318 -15.48 -1.88 -0.35
CA GLU A 318 -15.95 -3.25 -0.53
C GLU A 318 -16.78 -3.44 -1.81
N GLY A 319 -17.81 -2.63 -2.02
CA GLY A 319 -18.67 -2.73 -3.20
C GLY A 319 -17.93 -2.39 -4.50
N LYS A 320 -16.94 -1.48 -4.44
CA LYS A 320 -16.11 -1.09 -5.59
C LYS A 320 -15.09 -2.19 -5.90
N LEU A 321 -14.46 -2.77 -4.87
CA LEU A 321 -13.54 -3.89 -4.97
C LEU A 321 -14.19 -5.08 -5.65
N ASN A 322 -15.37 -5.48 -5.17
CA ASN A 322 -16.08 -6.64 -5.73
C ASN A 322 -16.44 -6.42 -7.21
N ARG A 323 -16.92 -5.23 -7.60
CA ARG A 323 -17.16 -4.88 -9.01
C ARG A 323 -15.88 -4.91 -9.85
N ALA A 324 -14.80 -4.32 -9.34
CA ALA A 324 -13.52 -4.28 -10.03
C ALA A 324 -12.94 -5.70 -10.26
N VAL A 325 -13.00 -6.56 -9.24
CA VAL A 325 -12.56 -7.96 -9.36
C VAL A 325 -13.45 -8.73 -10.33
N ASP A 326 -14.78 -8.54 -10.28
CA ASP A 326 -15.72 -9.18 -11.22
C ASP A 326 -15.49 -8.70 -12.66
N PHE A 327 -15.19 -7.41 -12.87
CA PHE A 327 -14.81 -6.88 -14.18
C PHE A 327 -13.53 -7.56 -14.70
N VAL A 328 -12.47 -7.60 -13.88
CA VAL A 328 -11.18 -8.17 -14.31
C VAL A 328 -11.30 -9.67 -14.60
N LEU A 329 -12.04 -10.43 -13.79
CA LEU A 329 -12.27 -11.85 -13.99
C LEU A 329 -13.19 -12.14 -15.18
N GLY A 330 -14.16 -11.27 -15.48
CA GLY A 330 -15.08 -11.38 -16.59
C GLY A 330 -15.86 -12.71 -16.58
N ASP A 331 -16.10 -13.27 -17.78
CA ASP A 331 -16.87 -14.51 -17.95
C ASP A 331 -16.21 -15.76 -17.37
N ALA A 332 -14.90 -15.70 -17.04
CA ALA A 332 -14.21 -16.82 -16.40
C ALA A 332 -14.84 -17.20 -15.05
N LYS A 333 -15.39 -16.20 -14.31
CA LYS A 333 -16.11 -16.44 -13.04
C LYS A 333 -17.47 -17.10 -13.24
N ARG A 334 -18.11 -16.94 -14.41
CA ARG A 334 -19.41 -17.54 -14.74
C ARG A 334 -19.30 -19.02 -15.10
N ALA A 335 -18.15 -19.43 -15.63
CA ALA A 335 -17.92 -20.81 -16.08
C ALA A 335 -17.59 -21.79 -14.92
N THR A 336 -17.33 -21.26 -13.71
CA THR A 336 -16.96 -22.06 -12.51
C THR A 336 -18.08 -22.14 -11.46
N ARG A 337 -19.22 -21.53 -11.71
CA ARG A 337 -20.47 -21.68 -10.94
C ARG A 337 -21.38 -22.69 -11.61
#